data_07cc2e88d22bbf9b6d2f72f2ba20e113
#
_entry.id   07cc2e88d22bbf9b6d2f72f2ba20e113
#
_cell.length_a   1.000
_cell.length_b   1.000
_cell.length_c   1.000
_cell.angle_alpha   90.00
_cell.angle_beta   90.00
_cell.angle_gamma   90.00
#
_symmetry.space_group_name_H-M   'P 1'
#
loop_
_entity.id
_entity.type
_entity.pdbx_description
1 polymer ?
#
loop_
_entity_poly.entity_id
_entity_poly.type
_entity_poly.pdbx_seq_one_letter_code
_entity_poly.pdbx_strand_id
1 'polypeptide(L)'
;VCSSDLAAVDVLRKNGLAKAAKKAGRETNEGAVAAFVSEDGKTGALLELSCETDFVGSNAKFTGFASKVAEVVATTEPADVDALLEKPMGEETVSSELTEMIHIMGENMKISRFAARKAENGALASYIHMGGKIGVLVEFAFEKAETAQAESFKTFAHDVALQVAAVAPICATRDQVPA
;
A
#
# COMPACT_ATOMS: atom_id res chain seq x y z
N VAL A 1 -26.97 1.20 -22.53
CA VAL A 1 -26.03 0.07 -22.50
C VAL A 1 -26.77 -1.15 -22.99
N CYS A 2 -26.31 -1.79 -24.08
CA CYS A 2 -26.99 -2.91 -24.69
C CYS A 2 -26.85 -4.18 -23.81
N SER A 3 -27.85 -5.04 -23.75
CA SER A 3 -27.79 -6.27 -22.92
C SER A 3 -26.66 -7.22 -23.33
N SER A 4 -26.19 -7.13 -24.59
CA SER A 4 -25.02 -7.86 -25.08
C SER A 4 -23.70 -7.40 -24.45
N ASP A 5 -23.59 -6.11 -24.09
CA ASP A 5 -22.37 -5.55 -23.49
C ASP A 5 -22.22 -6.01 -22.03
N LEU A 6 -23.33 -6.08 -21.30
CA LEU A 6 -23.36 -6.61 -19.92
C LEU A 6 -22.97 -8.10 -19.89
N ALA A 7 -23.50 -8.90 -20.82
CA ALA A 7 -23.15 -10.31 -20.92
C ALA A 7 -21.67 -10.52 -21.28
N ALA A 8 -21.09 -9.65 -22.12
CA ALA A 8 -19.67 -9.70 -22.45
C ALA A 8 -18.79 -9.35 -21.26
N VAL A 9 -19.16 -8.35 -20.46
CA VAL A 9 -18.46 -7.97 -19.21
C VAL A 9 -18.50 -9.14 -18.21
N ASP A 10 -19.65 -9.78 -18.03
CA ASP A 10 -19.77 -10.94 -17.11
C ASP A 10 -18.89 -12.12 -17.53
N VAL A 11 -18.79 -12.39 -18.83
CA VAL A 11 -17.92 -13.46 -19.37
C VAL A 11 -16.45 -13.12 -19.14
N LEU A 12 -16.04 -11.88 -19.38
CA LEU A 12 -14.66 -11.42 -19.13
C LEU A 12 -14.31 -11.50 -17.64
N ARG A 13 -15.23 -11.10 -16.77
CA ARG A 13 -15.06 -11.17 -15.30
C ARG A 13 -14.90 -12.61 -14.81
N LYS A 14 -15.75 -13.54 -15.28
CA LYS A 14 -15.64 -14.98 -14.95
C LYS A 14 -14.34 -15.58 -15.46
N ASN A 15 -13.87 -15.19 -16.66
CA ASN A 15 -12.60 -15.64 -17.20
C ASN A 15 -11.40 -15.08 -16.42
N GLY A 16 -11.48 -13.83 -15.95
CA GLY A 16 -10.48 -13.21 -15.08
C GLY A 16 -10.33 -13.97 -13.75
N LEU A 17 -11.44 -14.23 -13.06
CA LEU A 17 -11.48 -15.01 -11.82
C LEU A 17 -10.91 -16.42 -11.99
N ALA A 18 -11.29 -17.13 -13.08
CA ALA A 18 -10.77 -18.48 -13.33
C ALA A 18 -9.25 -18.49 -13.62
N LYS A 19 -8.72 -17.47 -14.30
CA LYS A 19 -7.29 -17.32 -14.55
C LYS A 19 -6.53 -16.93 -13.28
N ALA A 20 -7.06 -16.04 -12.45
CA ALA A 20 -6.49 -15.66 -11.17
C ALA A 20 -6.42 -16.88 -10.23
N ALA A 21 -7.50 -17.65 -10.12
CA ALA A 21 -7.55 -18.87 -9.31
C ALA A 21 -6.48 -19.91 -9.72
N LYS A 22 -6.21 -20.07 -11.02
CA LYS A 22 -5.14 -20.97 -11.52
C LYS A 22 -3.73 -20.50 -11.14
N LYS A 23 -3.55 -19.22 -10.88
CA LYS A 23 -2.24 -18.64 -10.52
C LYS A 23 -2.05 -18.52 -9.01
N ALA A 24 -3.11 -18.57 -8.21
CA ALA A 24 -3.08 -18.32 -6.76
C ALA A 24 -2.06 -19.19 -5.98
N GLY A 25 -1.71 -20.37 -6.51
CA GLY A 25 -0.69 -21.24 -5.92
C GLY A 25 0.76 -20.95 -6.33
N ARG A 26 1.01 -19.94 -7.18
CA ARG A 26 2.37 -19.58 -7.59
C ARG A 26 3.03 -18.69 -6.55
N GLU A 27 4.32 -18.89 -6.31
CA GLU A 27 5.10 -18.09 -5.38
C GLU A 27 5.23 -16.65 -5.88
N THR A 28 5.14 -15.72 -4.94
CA THR A 28 5.28 -14.28 -5.17
C THR A 28 6.40 -13.75 -4.28
N ASN A 29 7.64 -13.86 -4.77
CA ASN A 29 8.86 -13.51 -4.02
C ASN A 29 9.37 -12.11 -4.34
N GLU A 30 8.76 -11.44 -5.31
CA GLU A 30 9.03 -10.08 -5.71
C GLU A 30 7.85 -9.17 -5.38
N GLY A 31 7.97 -7.87 -5.66
CA GLY A 31 6.92 -6.91 -5.42
C GLY A 31 7.43 -5.53 -5.04
N ALA A 32 6.51 -4.72 -4.53
CA ALA A 32 6.83 -3.38 -4.05
C ALA A 32 6.01 -3.00 -2.82
N VAL A 33 6.60 -2.15 -1.99
CA VAL A 33 5.92 -1.43 -0.92
C VAL A 33 5.45 -0.09 -1.46
N ALA A 34 4.20 0.26 -1.19
CA ALA A 34 3.63 1.57 -1.42
C ALA A 34 3.30 2.25 -0.10
N ALA A 35 3.37 3.57 -0.10
CA ALA A 35 3.00 4.41 1.02
C ALA A 35 1.93 5.41 0.59
N PHE A 36 1.06 5.77 1.52
CA PHE A 36 0.14 6.89 1.43
C PHE A 36 0.23 7.71 2.71
N VAL A 37 0.24 9.02 2.59
CA VAL A 37 0.05 9.96 3.70
C VAL A 37 -0.89 11.05 3.22
N SER A 38 -1.94 11.33 3.99
CA SER A 38 -2.91 12.38 3.68
C SER A 38 -2.27 13.76 3.64
N GLU A 39 -2.86 14.70 2.93
CA GLU A 39 -2.33 16.08 2.77
C GLU A 39 -2.13 16.81 4.10
N ASP A 40 -2.99 16.53 5.09
CA ASP A 40 -2.87 17.06 6.45
C ASP A 40 -1.83 16.33 7.31
N GLY A 41 -1.22 15.27 6.79
CA GLY A 41 -0.24 14.44 7.49
C GLY A 41 -0.81 13.61 8.64
N LYS A 42 -2.14 13.51 8.77
CA LYS A 42 -2.78 12.86 9.93
C LYS A 42 -3.01 11.37 9.74
N THR A 43 -3.21 10.93 8.52
CA THR A 43 -3.53 9.54 8.21
C THR A 43 -2.50 8.98 7.22
N GLY A 44 -2.07 7.76 7.43
CA GLY A 44 -1.11 7.15 6.51
C GLY A 44 -1.10 5.65 6.58
N ALA A 45 -0.58 5.03 5.52
CA ALA A 45 -0.43 3.59 5.43
C ALA A 45 0.82 3.18 4.67
N LEU A 46 1.29 1.98 4.97
CA LEU A 46 2.20 1.20 4.13
C LEU A 46 1.47 -0.06 3.68
N LEU A 47 1.70 -0.46 2.45
CA LEU A 47 1.17 -1.68 1.85
C LEU A 47 2.28 -2.42 1.13
N GLU A 48 2.38 -3.72 1.33
CA GLU A 48 3.25 -4.62 0.56
C GLU A 48 2.38 -5.42 -0.43
N LEU A 49 2.60 -5.18 -1.72
CA LEU A 49 2.01 -5.92 -2.83
C LEU A 49 3.08 -6.80 -3.45
N SER A 50 2.85 -8.13 -3.47
CA SER A 50 3.78 -9.11 -4.01
C SER A 50 3.36 -9.59 -5.39
N CYS A 51 4.34 -9.95 -6.23
CA CYS A 51 4.19 -10.53 -7.57
C CYS A 51 5.26 -11.59 -7.82
N GLU A 52 5.21 -12.26 -8.99
CA GLU A 52 6.16 -13.34 -9.32
C GLU A 52 7.54 -12.78 -9.71
N THR A 53 7.59 -11.65 -10.47
CA THR A 53 8.85 -11.11 -11.02
C THR A 53 9.06 -9.63 -10.67
N ASP A 54 10.31 -9.22 -10.67
CA ASP A 54 10.73 -7.81 -10.50
C ASP A 54 10.30 -6.92 -11.68
N PHE A 55 10.12 -7.48 -12.88
CA PHE A 55 9.57 -6.77 -14.03
C PHE A 55 8.16 -6.25 -13.75
N VAL A 56 7.31 -7.08 -13.18
CA VAL A 56 5.97 -6.66 -12.77
C VAL A 56 6.05 -5.73 -11.55
N GLY A 57 6.89 -6.05 -10.56
CA GLY A 57 7.08 -5.22 -9.36
C GLY A 57 7.51 -3.79 -9.67
N SER A 58 8.23 -3.55 -10.77
CA SER A 58 8.64 -2.21 -11.23
C SER A 58 7.68 -1.57 -12.26
N ASN A 59 6.63 -2.27 -12.67
CA ASN A 59 5.67 -1.77 -13.66
C ASN A 59 4.81 -0.63 -13.08
N ALA A 60 4.64 0.46 -13.84
CA ALA A 60 3.88 1.63 -13.40
C ALA A 60 2.41 1.34 -13.05
N LYS A 61 1.76 0.37 -13.73
CA LYS A 61 0.39 -0.03 -13.39
C LYS A 61 0.35 -0.78 -12.07
N PHE A 62 1.34 -1.65 -11.80
CA PHE A 62 1.45 -2.38 -10.55
C PHE A 62 1.69 -1.44 -9.37
N THR A 63 2.68 -0.54 -9.48
CA THR A 63 2.98 0.43 -8.42
C THR A 63 1.86 1.45 -8.23
N GLY A 64 1.18 1.86 -9.31
CA GLY A 64 0.01 2.72 -9.24
C GLY A 64 -1.19 2.05 -8.55
N PHE A 65 -1.42 0.76 -8.79
CA PHE A 65 -2.42 -0.03 -8.07
C PHE A 65 -2.06 -0.14 -6.59
N ALA A 66 -0.81 -0.48 -6.25
CA ALA A 66 -0.34 -0.55 -4.87
C ALA A 66 -0.56 0.78 -4.11
N SER A 67 -0.28 1.93 -4.76
CA SER A 67 -0.51 3.26 -4.17
C SER A 67 -1.99 3.53 -3.88
N LYS A 68 -2.89 3.19 -4.81
CA LYS A 68 -4.34 3.33 -4.60
C LYS A 68 -4.83 2.44 -3.46
N VAL A 69 -4.34 1.19 -3.36
CA VAL A 69 -4.71 0.29 -2.26
C VAL A 69 -4.17 0.83 -0.92
N ALA A 70 -2.96 1.41 -0.89
CA ALA A 70 -2.43 2.06 0.32
C ALA A 70 -3.31 3.24 0.78
N GLU A 71 -3.88 4.02 -0.16
CA GLU A 71 -4.87 5.06 0.15
C GLU A 71 -6.15 4.47 0.74
N VAL A 72 -6.68 3.37 0.18
CA VAL A 72 -7.85 2.67 0.73
C VAL A 72 -7.56 2.18 2.14
N VAL A 73 -6.37 1.62 2.41
CA VAL A 73 -5.96 1.21 3.76
C VAL A 73 -5.97 2.38 4.72
N ALA A 74 -5.34 3.51 4.34
CA ALA A 74 -5.25 4.70 5.20
C ALA A 74 -6.61 5.32 5.52
N THR A 75 -7.54 5.29 4.57
CA THR A 75 -8.85 5.95 4.69
C THR A 75 -9.93 5.06 5.32
N THR A 76 -9.81 3.74 5.21
CA THR A 76 -10.84 2.80 5.70
C THR A 76 -10.40 1.95 6.90
N GLU A 77 -9.13 1.98 7.27
CA GLU A 77 -8.53 1.29 8.41
C GLU A 77 -9.03 -0.17 8.55
N PRO A 78 -8.88 -1.03 7.51
CA PRO A 78 -9.36 -2.41 7.56
C PRO A 78 -8.61 -3.21 8.64
N ALA A 79 -9.29 -4.17 9.27
CA ALA A 79 -8.71 -4.97 10.35
C ALA A 79 -7.61 -5.94 9.85
N ASP A 80 -7.78 -6.47 8.65
CA ASP A 80 -6.90 -7.45 8.02
C ASP A 80 -7.01 -7.40 6.49
N VAL A 81 -6.26 -8.27 5.81
CA VAL A 81 -6.23 -8.32 4.34
C VAL A 81 -7.59 -8.75 3.79
N ASP A 82 -8.30 -9.66 4.43
CA ASP A 82 -9.61 -10.12 3.97
C ASP A 82 -10.63 -8.98 4.02
N ALA A 83 -10.64 -8.21 5.11
CA ALA A 83 -11.47 -7.02 5.23
C ALA A 83 -11.08 -5.92 4.22
N LEU A 84 -9.79 -5.79 3.89
CA LEU A 84 -9.31 -4.86 2.85
C LEU A 84 -9.81 -5.24 1.46
N LEU A 85 -9.80 -6.52 1.13
CA LEU A 85 -10.24 -7.03 -0.17
C LEU A 85 -11.71 -6.68 -0.49
N GLU A 86 -12.55 -6.55 0.54
CA GLU A 86 -13.96 -6.18 0.42
C GLU A 86 -14.20 -4.66 0.36
N LYS A 87 -13.14 -3.83 0.58
CA LYS A 87 -13.30 -2.37 0.57
C LYS A 87 -13.53 -1.83 -0.84
N PRO A 88 -14.37 -0.78 -0.97
CA PRO A 88 -14.57 -0.12 -2.25
C PRO A 88 -13.29 0.58 -2.72
N MET A 89 -13.00 0.47 -4.01
CA MET A 89 -11.94 1.18 -4.72
C MET A 89 -12.49 1.67 -6.07
N GLY A 90 -13.03 2.89 -6.10
CA GLY A 90 -13.79 3.40 -7.22
C GLY A 90 -15.18 2.74 -7.31
N GLU A 91 -15.52 2.20 -8.47
CA GLU A 91 -16.80 1.50 -8.72
C GLU A 91 -16.77 0.02 -8.33
N GLU A 92 -15.57 -0.50 -8.05
CA GLU A 92 -15.32 -1.92 -7.76
C GLU A 92 -14.78 -2.11 -6.34
N THR A 93 -14.43 -3.34 -5.96
CA THR A 93 -13.73 -3.67 -4.72
C THR A 93 -12.24 -3.85 -4.98
N VAL A 94 -11.42 -3.76 -3.92
CA VAL A 94 -9.98 -4.06 -3.99
C VAL A 94 -9.74 -5.46 -4.55
N SER A 95 -10.57 -6.45 -4.18
CA SER A 95 -10.51 -7.83 -4.68
C SER A 95 -10.75 -7.90 -6.20
N SER A 96 -11.75 -7.17 -6.70
CA SER A 96 -12.08 -7.12 -8.14
C SER A 96 -10.93 -6.51 -8.93
N GLU A 97 -10.41 -5.38 -8.50
CA GLU A 97 -9.29 -4.68 -9.14
C GLU A 97 -7.99 -5.52 -9.08
N LEU A 98 -7.72 -6.21 -7.97
CA LEU A 98 -6.57 -7.12 -7.86
C LEU A 98 -6.68 -8.28 -8.87
N THR A 99 -7.89 -8.84 -9.02
CA THR A 99 -8.16 -9.91 -10.00
C THR A 99 -7.91 -9.43 -11.43
N GLU A 100 -8.34 -8.21 -11.74
CA GLU A 100 -8.10 -7.61 -13.05
C GLU A 100 -6.61 -7.34 -13.28
N MET A 101 -5.89 -6.88 -12.26
CA MET A 101 -4.43 -6.71 -12.35
C MET A 101 -3.71 -8.04 -12.61
N ILE A 102 -4.10 -9.13 -11.93
CA ILE A 102 -3.57 -10.49 -12.18
C ILE A 102 -3.87 -10.93 -13.63
N HIS A 103 -5.03 -10.56 -14.17
CA HIS A 103 -5.39 -10.85 -15.55
C HIS A 103 -4.52 -10.07 -16.55
N ILE A 104 -4.37 -8.76 -16.35
CA ILE A 104 -3.62 -7.86 -17.23
C ILE A 104 -2.12 -8.18 -17.22
N MET A 105 -1.53 -8.36 -16.04
CA MET A 105 -0.09 -8.60 -15.90
C MET A 105 0.29 -10.05 -16.22
N GLY A 106 -0.64 -10.97 -16.10
CA GLY A 106 -0.38 -12.38 -16.38
C GLY A 106 0.35 -13.13 -15.26
N GLU A 107 0.61 -12.49 -14.12
CA GLU A 107 1.27 -13.04 -12.94
C GLU A 107 0.33 -13.16 -11.73
N ASN A 108 0.68 -14.05 -10.79
CA ASN A 108 0.05 -14.06 -9.47
C ASN A 108 0.45 -12.80 -8.70
N MET A 109 -0.51 -12.25 -7.97
CA MET A 109 -0.30 -11.09 -7.09
C MET A 109 -1.10 -11.27 -5.81
N LYS A 110 -0.57 -10.77 -4.71
CA LYS A 110 -1.27 -10.74 -3.43
C LYS A 110 -0.88 -9.53 -2.60
N ILE A 111 -1.82 -9.02 -1.84
CA ILE A 111 -1.53 -8.11 -0.74
C ILE A 111 -0.95 -8.96 0.38
N SER A 112 0.34 -8.77 0.69
CA SER A 112 1.04 -9.58 1.69
C SER A 112 0.76 -9.08 3.09
N ARG A 113 0.79 -7.77 3.28
CA ARG A 113 0.52 -7.08 4.54
C ARG A 113 0.34 -5.60 4.33
N PHE A 114 -0.19 -4.95 5.34
CA PHE A 114 -0.27 -3.50 5.42
C PHE A 114 -0.18 -3.03 6.87
N ALA A 115 0.04 -1.74 7.06
CA ALA A 115 -0.07 -1.06 8.34
C ALA A 115 -0.69 0.32 8.11
N ALA A 116 -1.69 0.68 8.92
CA ALA A 116 -2.28 2.00 8.95
C ALA A 116 -1.90 2.72 10.26
N ARG A 117 -1.78 4.03 10.21
CA ARG A 117 -1.53 4.89 11.36
C ARG A 117 -2.32 6.18 11.24
N LYS A 118 -2.75 6.68 12.41
CA LYS A 118 -3.43 7.96 12.54
C LYS A 118 -2.77 8.77 13.64
N ALA A 119 -2.24 9.93 13.29
CA ALA A 119 -1.60 10.83 14.24
C ALA A 119 -2.63 11.78 14.84
N GLU A 120 -2.92 11.65 16.13
CA GLU A 120 -3.83 12.57 16.85
C GLU A 120 -3.16 13.92 17.09
N ASN A 121 -2.01 13.91 17.77
CA ASN A 121 -1.25 15.12 18.13
C ASN A 121 0.14 15.07 17.45
N GLY A 122 0.14 15.13 16.11
CA GLY A 122 1.38 14.94 15.38
C GLY A 122 1.20 14.98 13.88
N ALA A 123 2.15 14.38 13.18
CA ALA A 123 2.09 14.13 11.74
C ALA A 123 2.82 12.85 11.37
N LEU A 124 2.43 12.30 10.23
CA LEU A 124 3.08 11.15 9.60
C LEU A 124 4.00 11.62 8.49
N ALA A 125 5.11 10.94 8.31
CA ALA A 125 5.97 11.04 7.14
C ALA A 125 6.30 9.65 6.61
N SER A 126 6.38 9.52 5.29
CA SER A 126 6.75 8.26 4.64
C SER A 126 7.97 8.44 3.74
N TYR A 127 8.68 7.35 3.54
CA TYR A 127 9.79 7.27 2.61
C TYR A 127 9.80 5.91 1.90
N ILE A 128 9.89 5.94 0.58
CA ILE A 128 10.01 4.75 -0.26
C ILE A 128 11.40 4.74 -0.90
N HIS A 129 12.14 3.66 -0.68
CA HIS A 129 13.49 3.49 -1.18
C HIS A 129 13.56 2.42 -2.27
N MET A 130 14.48 2.62 -3.24
CA MET A 130 14.79 1.68 -4.33
C MET A 130 13.53 1.20 -5.09
N GLY A 131 12.62 2.14 -5.45
CA GLY A 131 11.46 1.80 -6.25
C GLY A 131 10.46 0.87 -5.55
N GLY A 132 10.35 0.95 -4.22
CA GLY A 132 9.41 0.15 -3.44
C GLY A 132 10.01 -1.09 -2.78
N LYS A 133 11.34 -1.24 -2.76
CA LYS A 133 11.97 -2.36 -2.02
C LYS A 133 11.97 -2.15 -0.51
N ILE A 134 11.98 -0.90 -0.05
CA ILE A 134 11.87 -0.53 1.36
C ILE A 134 10.84 0.58 1.50
N GLY A 135 9.94 0.45 2.45
CA GLY A 135 8.97 1.48 2.82
C GLY A 135 9.03 1.79 4.30
N VAL A 136 8.99 3.06 4.64
CA VAL A 136 9.00 3.57 6.02
C VAL A 136 7.82 4.50 6.22
N LEU A 137 7.16 4.37 7.35
CA LEU A 137 6.15 5.30 7.86
C LEU A 137 6.53 5.66 9.29
N VAL A 138 6.71 6.95 9.56
CA VAL A 138 7.09 7.46 10.88
C VAL A 138 5.99 8.37 11.40
N GLU A 139 5.59 8.16 12.64
CA GLU A 139 4.69 9.06 13.36
C GLU A 139 5.52 9.98 14.28
N PHE A 140 5.27 11.28 14.16
CA PHE A 140 5.87 12.31 15.00
C PHE A 140 4.80 12.90 15.89
N ALA A 141 5.08 13.00 17.18
CA ALA A 141 4.24 13.70 18.14
C ALA A 141 4.85 15.07 18.47
N PHE A 142 4.02 16.09 18.54
CA PHE A 142 4.43 17.46 18.94
C PHE A 142 3.28 18.21 19.62
N GLU A 143 3.64 19.19 20.46
CA GLU A 143 2.68 19.95 21.25
C GLU A 143 1.96 21.03 20.43
N LYS A 144 2.64 21.59 19.40
CA LYS A 144 2.14 22.74 18.63
C LYS A 144 1.75 22.29 17.23
N ALA A 145 0.47 22.42 16.89
CA ALA A 145 -0.07 21.97 15.60
C ALA A 145 0.60 22.65 14.39
N GLU A 146 1.02 23.92 14.53
CA GLU A 146 1.74 24.67 13.49
C GLU A 146 3.09 24.03 13.11
N THR A 147 3.66 23.18 13.95
CA THR A 147 4.91 22.46 13.66
C THR A 147 4.81 21.65 12.37
N ALA A 148 3.65 21.03 12.11
CA ALA A 148 3.43 20.23 10.90
C ALA A 148 3.63 21.02 9.60
N GLN A 149 3.40 22.34 9.64
CA GLN A 149 3.47 23.21 8.46
C GLN A 149 4.87 23.81 8.23
N ALA A 150 5.77 23.71 9.23
CA ALA A 150 7.10 24.25 9.13
C ALA A 150 7.96 23.47 8.13
N GLU A 151 8.61 24.14 7.19
CA GLU A 151 9.51 23.50 6.22
C GLU A 151 10.68 22.79 6.90
N SER A 152 11.18 23.33 8.02
CA SER A 152 12.20 22.66 8.83
C SER A 152 11.74 21.34 9.40
N PHE A 153 10.45 21.23 9.78
CA PHE A 153 9.87 19.95 10.24
C PHE A 153 9.76 18.98 9.07
N LYS A 154 9.28 19.41 7.92
CA LYS A 154 9.15 18.52 6.74
C LYS A 154 10.50 17.93 6.33
N THR A 155 11.55 18.77 6.30
CA THR A 155 12.93 18.33 6.03
C THR A 155 13.39 17.33 7.08
N PHE A 156 13.24 17.65 8.36
CA PHE A 156 13.60 16.77 9.48
C PHE A 156 12.86 15.43 9.41
N ALA A 157 11.55 15.44 9.16
CA ALA A 157 10.72 14.24 9.09
C ALA A 157 11.16 13.33 7.92
N HIS A 158 11.50 13.92 6.77
CA HIS A 158 12.06 13.20 5.63
C HIS A 158 13.41 12.56 5.98
N ASP A 159 14.34 13.32 6.58
CA ASP A 159 15.67 12.82 6.96
C ASP A 159 15.58 11.68 7.98
N VAL A 160 14.66 11.77 8.95
CA VAL A 160 14.40 10.69 9.90
C VAL A 160 13.89 9.44 9.18
N ALA A 161 12.91 9.57 8.30
CA ALA A 161 12.36 8.44 7.55
C ALA A 161 13.43 7.77 6.66
N LEU A 162 14.30 8.57 6.00
CA LEU A 162 15.44 8.09 5.23
C LEU A 162 16.44 7.35 6.13
N GLN A 163 16.76 7.90 7.31
CA GLN A 163 17.66 7.25 8.28
C GLN A 163 17.08 5.92 8.78
N VAL A 164 15.78 5.86 9.05
CA VAL A 164 15.09 4.61 9.44
C VAL A 164 15.21 3.57 8.32
N ALA A 165 15.04 3.98 7.06
CA ALA A 165 15.23 3.07 5.92
C ALA A 165 16.67 2.53 5.82
N ALA A 166 17.67 3.37 6.14
CA ALA A 166 19.08 3.02 6.03
C ALA A 166 19.56 2.07 7.14
N VAL A 167 19.08 2.25 8.38
CA VAL A 167 19.61 1.51 9.55
C VAL A 167 18.67 0.42 10.08
N ALA A 168 17.42 0.37 9.58
CA ALA A 168 16.40 -0.60 9.98
C ALA A 168 16.33 -0.80 11.52
N PRO A 169 16.04 0.25 12.32
CA PRO A 169 16.07 0.18 13.78
C PRO A 169 15.05 -0.85 14.29
N ILE A 170 15.41 -1.58 15.35
CA ILE A 170 14.54 -2.62 15.94
C ILE A 170 13.42 -2.04 16.82
N CYS A 171 13.55 -0.78 17.25
CA CYS A 171 12.57 -0.07 18.08
C CYS A 171 12.71 1.45 17.92
N ALA A 172 11.71 2.20 18.32
CA ALA A 172 11.68 3.66 18.23
C ALA A 172 12.34 4.35 19.43
N THR A 173 12.29 3.74 20.60
CA THR A 173 12.79 4.33 21.86
C THR A 173 13.66 3.35 22.64
N ARG A 174 14.50 3.88 23.52
CA ARG A 174 15.48 3.09 24.30
C ARG A 174 14.82 2.06 25.23
N ASP A 175 13.67 2.39 25.80
CA ASP A 175 12.91 1.53 26.69
C ASP A 175 12.27 0.32 25.97
N GLN A 176 12.17 0.37 24.66
CA GLN A 176 11.68 -0.73 23.81
C GLN A 176 12.80 -1.69 23.36
N VAL A 177 14.06 -1.41 23.70
CA VAL A 177 15.18 -2.30 23.34
C VAL A 177 15.02 -3.62 24.09
N PRO A 178 14.96 -4.78 23.40
CA PRO A 178 14.92 -6.08 24.04
C PRO A 178 16.11 -6.30 24.95
N ALA A 179 15.86 -6.94 26.12
CA ALA A 179 16.91 -7.27 27.09
C ALA A 179 17.88 -8.34 26.56
#